data_355652c76d83e464866d95c9d9179905
#
_entry.id   355652c76d83e464866d95c9d9179905
#
_cell.length_a   1.000
_cell.length_b   1.000
_cell.length_c   1.000
_cell.angle_alpha   90.00
_cell.angle_beta   90.00
_cell.angle_gamma   90.00
#
_symmetry.space_group_name_H-M   'P 1'
#
loop_
_entity.id
_entity.type
_entity.pdbx_description
1 polymer ?
#
loop_
_entity_poly.entity_id
_entity_poly.type
_entity_poly.pdbx_seq_one_letter_code
_entity_poly.pdbx_strand_id
1 'polypeptide(L)'
;MRAVKSNRLRKVISAFLVIVVIVSVFVRRFHVVNAECPAPVLDTHSLNEPVFHNGVEYTLSDYAVLSEDEFCKQFNIDPLHVKAYGLHSKIIVFTMYAKNVSEQNVDVDFAGQMLLQLGNYTCTYMCYIPLFQLLNPDKPTAGTMLPGHDIELTIPYQIIEYDWNENEYENLENETTQIVFSLYPVKKSIILHTS
;
A
#
# COMPACT_ATOMS: atom_id res chain seq x y z
N MET A 1 30.06 22.76 -55.54
CA MET A 1 30.16 22.11 -54.20
C MET A 1 29.67 22.93 -53.01
N ARG A 2 29.58 24.25 -53.02
CA ARG A 2 29.13 25.09 -51.84
C ARG A 2 27.61 25.00 -51.57
N ALA A 3 26.71 24.82 -52.57
CA ALA A 3 25.27 24.78 -52.37
C ALA A 3 24.76 23.55 -51.62
N VAL A 4 25.38 22.38 -51.78
CA VAL A 4 24.96 21.14 -51.13
C VAL A 4 25.25 21.15 -49.59
N LYS A 5 26.34 21.80 -49.17
CA LYS A 5 26.70 21.98 -47.75
C LYS A 5 25.66 22.87 -47.01
N SER A 6 25.18 23.94 -47.71
CA SER A 6 24.20 24.87 -47.12
C SER A 6 22.85 24.19 -46.85
N ASN A 7 22.38 23.31 -47.73
CA ASN A 7 21.08 22.61 -47.55
C ASN A 7 21.15 21.58 -46.41
N ARG A 8 22.26 20.89 -46.21
CA ARG A 8 22.44 19.98 -45.07
C ARG A 8 22.43 20.73 -43.73
N LEU A 9 23.16 21.85 -43.66
CA LEU A 9 23.20 22.67 -42.45
C LEU A 9 21.82 23.23 -42.09
N ARG A 10 21.03 23.71 -43.06
CA ARG A 10 19.64 24.17 -42.83
C ARG A 10 18.76 23.07 -42.30
N LYS A 11 18.82 21.84 -42.83
CA LYS A 11 18.04 20.69 -42.35
C LYS A 11 18.42 20.32 -40.91
N VAL A 12 19.73 20.35 -40.57
CA VAL A 12 20.19 20.09 -39.19
C VAL A 12 19.67 21.15 -38.21
N ILE A 13 19.77 22.44 -38.60
CA ILE A 13 19.25 23.54 -37.76
C ILE A 13 17.74 23.42 -37.58
N SER A 14 16.97 23.11 -38.65
CA SER A 14 15.55 22.93 -38.53
C SER A 14 15.18 21.76 -37.64
N ALA A 15 15.85 20.62 -37.75
CA ALA A 15 15.65 19.47 -36.88
C ALA A 15 15.96 19.81 -35.42
N PHE A 16 17.04 20.54 -35.16
CA PHE A 16 17.41 20.98 -33.81
C PHE A 16 16.35 21.92 -33.22
N LEU A 17 15.82 22.88 -33.98
CA LEU A 17 14.76 23.79 -33.56
C LEU A 17 13.47 23.02 -33.21
N VAL A 18 13.10 22.01 -34.01
CA VAL A 18 11.95 21.16 -33.72
C VAL A 18 12.13 20.41 -32.40
N ILE A 19 13.31 19.85 -32.16
CA ILE A 19 13.64 19.16 -30.89
C ILE A 19 13.53 20.13 -29.71
N VAL A 20 14.08 21.33 -29.83
CA VAL A 20 14.01 22.35 -28.76
C VAL A 20 12.57 22.73 -28.45
N VAL A 21 11.71 22.89 -29.46
CA VAL A 21 10.29 23.18 -29.26
C VAL A 21 9.59 22.03 -28.55
N ILE A 22 9.83 20.79 -28.99
CA ILE A 22 9.24 19.59 -28.34
C ILE A 22 9.67 19.52 -26.87
N VAL A 23 10.97 19.65 -26.57
CA VAL A 23 11.49 19.62 -25.20
C VAL A 23 10.88 20.76 -24.36
N SER A 24 10.74 21.97 -24.92
CA SER A 24 10.15 23.11 -24.22
C SER A 24 8.68 22.87 -23.86
N VAL A 25 7.92 22.26 -24.77
CA VAL A 25 6.51 21.89 -24.51
C VAL A 25 6.41 20.82 -23.44
N PHE A 26 7.29 19.79 -23.49
CA PHE A 26 7.34 18.76 -22.47
C PHE A 26 7.68 19.33 -21.09
N VAL A 27 8.73 20.15 -20.98
CA VAL A 27 9.14 20.79 -19.73
C VAL A 27 8.00 21.65 -19.16
N ARG A 28 7.36 22.45 -20.01
CA ARG A 28 6.21 23.28 -19.57
C ARG A 28 5.06 22.40 -19.07
N ARG A 29 4.69 21.35 -19.82
CA ARG A 29 3.63 20.41 -19.40
C ARG A 29 3.96 19.72 -18.08
N PHE A 30 5.21 19.27 -17.92
CA PHE A 30 5.68 18.65 -16.69
C PHE A 30 5.55 19.60 -15.49
N HIS A 31 5.93 20.87 -15.64
CA HIS A 31 5.77 21.87 -14.57
C HIS A 31 4.30 22.14 -14.24
N VAL A 32 3.43 22.25 -15.26
CA VAL A 32 2.00 22.46 -15.02
C VAL A 32 1.38 21.28 -14.29
N VAL A 33 1.64 20.06 -14.75
CA VAL A 33 1.11 18.83 -14.10
C VAL A 33 1.60 18.71 -12.66
N ASN A 34 2.89 18.95 -12.40
CA ASN A 34 3.42 18.89 -11.04
C ASN A 34 2.91 20.03 -10.13
N ALA A 35 2.51 21.17 -10.70
CA ALA A 35 1.88 22.23 -9.93
C ALA A 35 0.42 21.92 -9.58
N GLU A 36 -0.31 21.25 -10.49
CA GLU A 36 -1.69 20.82 -10.29
C GLU A 36 -1.80 19.56 -9.43
N CYS A 37 -0.81 18.66 -9.53
CA CYS A 37 -0.75 17.39 -8.79
C CYS A 37 0.61 17.29 -8.06
N PRO A 38 0.83 18.04 -6.99
CA PRO A 38 2.08 17.97 -6.23
C PRO A 38 2.26 16.58 -5.61
N ALA A 39 3.51 16.23 -5.28
CA ALA A 39 3.76 15.00 -4.53
C ALA A 39 2.96 15.00 -3.21
N PRO A 40 2.45 13.86 -2.75
CA PRO A 40 1.71 13.80 -1.51
C PRO A 40 2.60 14.20 -0.32
N VAL A 41 2.01 14.86 0.66
CA VAL A 41 2.65 15.07 1.96
C VAL A 41 2.72 13.71 2.66
N LEU A 42 3.88 13.36 3.22
CA LEU A 42 4.05 12.11 3.96
C LEU A 42 3.69 12.33 5.43
N ASP A 43 2.77 11.52 5.93
CA ASP A 43 2.35 11.44 7.33
C ASP A 43 2.56 9.98 7.76
N THR A 44 3.76 9.70 8.26
CA THR A 44 4.24 8.33 8.52
C THR A 44 4.45 8.15 10.01
N HIS A 45 3.88 7.07 10.54
CA HIS A 45 3.92 6.68 11.95
C HIS A 45 4.61 5.31 12.10
N SER A 46 5.01 5.00 13.31
CA SER A 46 5.59 3.71 13.66
C SER A 46 4.52 2.76 14.22
N LEU A 47 4.83 1.49 14.29
CA LEU A 47 4.01 0.50 14.99
C LEU A 47 3.76 0.96 16.43
N ASN A 48 2.55 0.74 16.94
CA ASN A 48 2.05 1.22 18.24
C ASN A 48 1.83 2.74 18.37
N GLU A 49 2.07 3.52 17.32
CA GLU A 49 1.70 4.93 17.30
C GLU A 49 0.31 5.12 16.68
N PRO A 50 -0.55 5.99 17.25
CA PRO A 50 -1.88 6.23 16.70
C PRO A 50 -1.82 7.05 15.42
N VAL A 51 -2.66 6.68 14.45
CA VAL A 51 -2.90 7.42 13.21
C VAL A 51 -4.35 7.86 13.16
N PHE A 52 -4.58 9.12 12.86
CA PHE A 52 -5.92 9.68 12.70
C PHE A 52 -6.29 9.74 11.21
N HIS A 53 -7.35 9.02 10.85
CA HIS A 53 -7.87 9.01 9.48
C HIS A 53 -9.40 9.00 9.48
N ASN A 54 -10.02 9.96 8.79
CA ASN A 54 -11.47 10.08 8.63
C ASN A 54 -12.28 10.00 9.94
N GLY A 55 -11.80 10.63 11.01
CA GLY A 55 -12.49 10.66 12.31
C GLY A 55 -12.25 9.42 13.17
N VAL A 56 -11.46 8.46 12.70
CA VAL A 56 -11.07 7.26 13.44
C VAL A 56 -9.59 7.32 13.80
N GLU A 57 -9.28 6.95 15.04
CA GLU A 57 -7.93 6.70 15.52
C GLU A 57 -7.62 5.20 15.34
N TYR A 58 -6.54 4.89 14.63
CA TYR A 58 -6.06 3.53 14.41
C TYR A 58 -4.71 3.35 15.11
N THR A 59 -4.57 2.24 15.84
CA THR A 59 -3.28 1.78 16.38
C THR A 59 -3.05 0.34 15.94
N LEU A 60 -1.87 0.05 15.39
CA LEU A 60 -1.48 -1.30 14.96
C LEU A 60 -0.44 -1.87 15.90
N SER A 61 -0.58 -3.16 16.25
CA SER A 61 0.35 -3.90 17.11
C SER A 61 0.53 -5.34 16.63
N ASP A 62 1.39 -6.11 17.29
CA ASP A 62 1.54 -7.56 17.15
C ASP A 62 1.79 -8.01 15.70
N TYR A 63 2.60 -7.23 14.97
CA TYR A 63 2.99 -7.57 13.60
C TYR A 63 3.79 -8.87 13.54
N ALA A 64 3.41 -9.77 12.63
CA ALA A 64 4.12 -11.00 12.34
C ALA A 64 4.02 -11.38 10.86
N VAL A 65 5.08 -12.00 10.34
CA VAL A 65 5.11 -12.71 9.07
C VAL A 65 5.18 -14.19 9.38
N LEU A 66 4.18 -14.96 8.97
CA LEU A 66 4.01 -16.35 9.32
C LEU A 66 3.94 -17.22 8.06
N SER A 67 4.53 -18.39 8.10
CA SER A 67 4.23 -19.46 7.14
C SER A 67 2.79 -19.95 7.33
N GLU A 68 2.25 -20.67 6.36
CA GLU A 68 0.90 -21.27 6.46
C GLU A 68 0.76 -22.16 7.71
N ASP A 69 1.77 -22.99 7.97
CA ASP A 69 1.74 -23.93 9.11
C ASP A 69 1.80 -23.20 10.47
N GLU A 70 2.64 -22.17 10.59
CA GLU A 70 2.72 -21.33 11.79
C GLU A 70 1.42 -20.58 12.02
N PHE A 71 0.84 -20.01 10.99
CA PHE A 71 -0.45 -19.31 11.05
C PHE A 71 -1.57 -20.25 11.49
N CYS A 72 -1.69 -21.41 10.86
CA CYS A 72 -2.69 -22.42 11.22
C CYS A 72 -2.57 -22.86 12.67
N LYS A 73 -1.34 -23.09 13.14
CA LYS A 73 -1.05 -23.48 14.53
C LYS A 73 -1.36 -22.36 15.50
N GLN A 74 -0.94 -21.13 15.21
CA GLN A 74 -1.11 -19.98 16.12
C GLN A 74 -2.59 -19.63 16.32
N PHE A 75 -3.38 -19.65 15.25
CA PHE A 75 -4.79 -19.26 15.26
C PHE A 75 -5.77 -20.44 15.33
N ASN A 76 -5.28 -21.68 15.40
CA ASN A 76 -6.08 -22.90 15.41
C ASN A 76 -7.04 -23.00 14.21
N ILE A 77 -6.52 -22.68 13.02
CA ILE A 77 -7.27 -22.68 11.75
C ILE A 77 -6.94 -23.95 10.96
N ASP A 78 -7.96 -24.56 10.33
CA ASP A 78 -7.75 -25.69 9.43
C ASP A 78 -6.90 -25.24 8.22
N PRO A 79 -5.80 -25.96 7.90
CA PRO A 79 -4.95 -25.67 6.75
C PRO A 79 -5.69 -25.56 5.41
N LEU A 80 -6.84 -26.19 5.26
CA LEU A 80 -7.67 -26.10 4.04
C LEU A 80 -8.17 -24.66 3.77
N HIS A 81 -8.30 -23.82 4.79
CA HIS A 81 -8.72 -22.44 4.64
C HIS A 81 -7.59 -21.50 4.22
N VAL A 82 -6.34 -21.92 4.34
CA VAL A 82 -5.16 -21.08 4.10
C VAL A 82 -4.51 -21.44 2.75
N LYS A 83 -4.62 -22.68 2.30
CA LYS A 83 -3.98 -23.13 1.07
C LYS A 83 -4.49 -22.41 -0.16
N ALA A 84 -3.60 -21.64 -0.79
CA ALA A 84 -3.85 -20.93 -2.05
C ALA A 84 -3.60 -21.86 -3.25
N TYR A 85 -4.58 -22.71 -3.62
CA TYR A 85 -4.59 -23.48 -4.89
C TYR A 85 -3.28 -24.22 -5.24
N GLY A 86 -2.58 -24.74 -4.23
CA GLY A 86 -1.32 -25.51 -4.44
C GLY A 86 -0.07 -24.62 -4.56
N LEU A 87 -0.17 -23.34 -4.32
CA LEU A 87 0.95 -22.40 -4.19
C LEU A 87 1.28 -22.21 -2.70
N HIS A 88 2.55 -21.91 -2.40
CA HIS A 88 2.94 -21.52 -1.06
C HIS A 88 2.55 -20.07 -0.80
N SER A 89 2.14 -19.77 0.43
CA SER A 89 1.87 -18.41 0.86
C SER A 89 2.48 -18.12 2.23
N LYS A 90 2.83 -16.86 2.46
CA LYS A 90 3.12 -16.30 3.78
C LYS A 90 1.96 -15.42 4.18
N ILE A 91 1.62 -15.38 5.46
CA ILE A 91 0.55 -14.55 5.98
C ILE A 91 1.16 -13.45 6.85
N ILE A 92 0.95 -12.21 6.45
CA ILE A 92 1.24 -11.05 7.26
C ILE A 92 0.02 -10.76 8.11
N VAL A 93 0.20 -10.71 9.41
CA VAL A 93 -0.88 -10.48 10.36
C VAL A 93 -0.48 -9.43 11.39
N PHE A 94 -1.43 -8.59 11.78
CA PHE A 94 -1.28 -7.66 12.91
C PHE A 94 -2.60 -7.44 13.61
N THR A 95 -2.55 -6.97 14.85
CA THR A 95 -3.71 -6.51 15.60
C THR A 95 -3.94 -5.04 15.31
N MET A 96 -5.18 -4.67 14.98
CA MET A 96 -5.62 -3.30 14.79
C MET A 96 -6.66 -2.94 15.85
N TYR A 97 -6.41 -1.88 16.58
CA TYR A 97 -7.39 -1.18 17.39
C TYR A 97 -7.87 0.06 16.65
N ALA A 98 -9.18 0.21 16.48
CA ALA A 98 -9.80 1.36 15.83
C ALA A 98 -10.85 1.97 16.75
N LYS A 99 -10.82 3.32 16.90
CA LYS A 99 -11.77 4.06 17.75
C LYS A 99 -12.29 5.29 17.00
N ASN A 100 -13.61 5.42 16.93
CA ASN A 100 -14.21 6.66 16.45
C ASN A 100 -14.04 7.76 17.51
N VAL A 101 -13.15 8.71 17.22
CA VAL A 101 -12.85 9.87 18.11
C VAL A 101 -13.59 11.14 17.68
N SER A 102 -14.42 11.05 16.64
CA SER A 102 -15.26 12.17 16.19
C SER A 102 -16.59 12.21 16.95
N GLU A 103 -17.31 13.30 16.82
CA GLU A 103 -18.67 13.48 17.38
C GLU A 103 -19.76 12.92 16.45
N GLN A 104 -19.39 12.34 15.31
CA GLN A 104 -20.31 11.87 14.29
C GLN A 104 -20.14 10.37 14.03
N ASN A 105 -21.16 9.76 13.44
CA ASN A 105 -21.04 8.42 12.89
C ASN A 105 -20.04 8.44 11.74
N VAL A 106 -19.15 7.44 11.70
CA VAL A 106 -18.13 7.29 10.65
C VAL A 106 -18.29 5.95 9.97
N ASP A 107 -18.39 5.96 8.64
CA ASP A 107 -18.37 4.74 7.86
C ASP A 107 -16.91 4.28 7.69
N VAL A 108 -16.68 3.00 7.98
CA VAL A 108 -15.36 2.36 7.94
C VAL A 108 -15.42 1.11 7.07
N ASP A 109 -14.30 0.83 6.40
CA ASP A 109 -14.08 -0.42 5.67
C ASP A 109 -12.71 -0.97 6.07
N PHE A 110 -12.71 -1.83 7.08
CA PHE A 110 -11.50 -2.40 7.67
C PHE A 110 -10.74 -3.33 6.72
N ALA A 111 -11.43 -3.95 5.77
CA ALA A 111 -10.81 -4.85 4.81
C ALA A 111 -10.38 -4.18 3.50
N GLY A 112 -11.09 -3.14 3.07
CA GLY A 112 -10.86 -2.51 1.76
C GLY A 112 -10.08 -1.20 1.79
N GLN A 113 -10.09 -0.45 2.89
CA GLN A 113 -9.42 0.86 2.97
C GLN A 113 -7.93 0.80 3.28
N MET A 114 -7.46 -0.30 3.87
CA MET A 114 -6.05 -0.44 4.25
C MET A 114 -5.29 -1.26 3.22
N LEU A 115 -4.24 -0.66 2.67
CA LEU A 115 -3.37 -1.31 1.70
C LEU A 115 -2.04 -1.68 2.36
N LEU A 116 -1.68 -2.96 2.32
CA LEU A 116 -0.35 -3.40 2.68
C LEU A 116 0.60 -3.13 1.52
N GLN A 117 1.68 -2.41 1.76
CA GLN A 117 2.76 -2.20 0.81
C GLN A 117 4.04 -2.86 1.32
N LEU A 118 4.72 -3.60 0.45
CA LEU A 118 5.93 -4.36 0.72
C LEU A 118 7.10 -3.90 -0.15
N GLY A 119 8.30 -4.03 0.39
CA GLY A 119 9.55 -3.65 -0.27
C GLY A 119 9.57 -2.17 -0.67
N ASN A 120 10.13 -1.85 -1.81
CA ASN A 120 10.16 -0.49 -2.36
C ASN A 120 8.78 -0.04 -2.90
N TYR A 121 7.69 -0.49 -2.28
CA TYR A 121 6.29 -0.17 -2.63
C TYR A 121 5.88 -0.64 -4.03
N THR A 122 6.54 -1.67 -4.54
CA THR A 122 6.25 -2.27 -5.84
C THR A 122 5.04 -3.21 -5.78
N CYS A 123 4.82 -3.84 -4.62
CA CYS A 123 3.69 -4.73 -4.39
C CYS A 123 2.71 -4.13 -3.38
N THR A 124 1.42 -4.24 -3.67
CA THR A 124 0.34 -3.75 -2.82
C THR A 124 -0.73 -4.82 -2.68
N TYR A 125 -1.10 -5.14 -1.46
CA TYR A 125 -2.07 -6.17 -1.13
C TYR A 125 -3.26 -5.60 -0.37
N MET A 126 -4.41 -6.22 -0.55
CA MET A 126 -5.61 -5.98 0.25
C MET A 126 -5.75 -7.07 1.31
N CYS A 127 -6.48 -6.76 2.38
CA CYS A 127 -6.82 -7.75 3.39
C CYS A 127 -7.51 -8.98 2.75
N TYR A 128 -7.10 -10.18 3.15
CA TYR A 128 -7.69 -11.41 2.65
C TYR A 128 -8.96 -11.75 3.44
N ILE A 129 -10.11 -11.38 2.89
CA ILE A 129 -11.42 -11.44 3.54
C ILE A 129 -11.75 -12.82 4.13
N PRO A 130 -11.50 -13.96 3.46
CA PRO A 130 -11.80 -15.28 4.05
C PRO A 130 -11.07 -15.52 5.37
N LEU A 131 -9.78 -15.17 5.47
CA LEU A 131 -9.04 -15.28 6.72
C LEU A 131 -9.48 -14.22 7.75
N PHE A 132 -9.81 -13.02 7.30
CA PHE A 132 -10.34 -11.98 8.19
C PHE A 132 -11.59 -12.48 8.93
N GLN A 133 -12.52 -13.10 8.23
CA GLN A 133 -13.76 -13.63 8.81
C GLN A 133 -13.50 -14.77 9.81
N LEU A 134 -12.51 -15.60 9.56
CA LEU A 134 -12.10 -16.67 10.49
C LEU A 134 -11.46 -16.13 11.76
N LEU A 135 -10.63 -15.08 11.63
CA LEU A 135 -9.93 -14.45 12.76
C LEU A 135 -10.85 -13.54 13.59
N ASN A 136 -11.87 -12.99 12.98
CA ASN A 136 -12.77 -12.03 13.60
C ASN A 136 -14.25 -12.50 13.48
N PRO A 137 -14.59 -13.65 14.06
CA PRO A 137 -15.97 -14.12 14.03
C PRO A 137 -16.90 -13.05 14.63
N ASP A 138 -18.05 -12.83 14.00
CA ASP A 138 -19.06 -11.85 14.42
C ASP A 138 -18.66 -10.37 14.32
N LYS A 139 -17.47 -10.05 13.78
CA LYS A 139 -17.06 -8.66 13.54
C LYS A 139 -17.22 -8.31 12.05
N PRO A 140 -17.69 -7.10 11.73
CA PRO A 140 -17.90 -6.69 10.34
C PRO A 140 -16.58 -6.35 9.65
N THR A 141 -16.49 -6.62 8.34
CA THR A 141 -15.41 -6.12 7.48
C THR A 141 -15.55 -4.63 7.18
N ALA A 142 -16.80 -4.13 7.20
CA ALA A 142 -17.15 -2.72 6.98
C ALA A 142 -18.43 -2.38 7.72
N GLY A 143 -18.63 -1.12 8.07
CA GLY A 143 -19.83 -0.67 8.76
C GLY A 143 -19.75 0.75 9.28
N THR A 144 -20.71 1.14 10.11
CA THR A 144 -20.76 2.47 10.73
C THR A 144 -20.34 2.39 12.19
N MET A 145 -19.29 3.10 12.56
CA MET A 145 -18.84 3.28 13.95
C MET A 145 -19.54 4.48 14.57
N LEU A 146 -20.23 4.28 15.69
CA LEU A 146 -20.81 5.37 16.47
C LEU A 146 -19.71 6.17 17.23
N PRO A 147 -19.95 7.44 17.62
CA PRO A 147 -19.03 8.22 18.42
C PRO A 147 -18.57 7.48 19.68
N GLY A 148 -17.27 7.46 19.91
CA GLY A 148 -16.65 6.81 21.07
C GLY A 148 -16.58 5.29 21.02
N HIS A 149 -17.21 4.63 20.03
CA HIS A 149 -17.08 3.18 19.86
C HIS A 149 -15.68 2.80 19.39
N ASP A 150 -15.24 1.65 19.86
CA ASP A 150 -13.96 1.05 19.49
C ASP A 150 -14.13 -0.41 19.08
N ILE A 151 -13.17 -0.93 18.36
CA ILE A 151 -13.10 -2.31 17.89
C ILE A 151 -11.63 -2.73 17.79
N GLU A 152 -11.37 -3.97 18.18
CA GLU A 152 -10.09 -4.64 17.96
C GLU A 152 -10.27 -5.74 16.93
N LEU A 153 -9.38 -5.81 15.95
CA LEU A 153 -9.44 -6.73 14.82
C LEU A 153 -8.06 -7.33 14.55
N THR A 154 -8.02 -8.59 14.15
CA THR A 154 -6.82 -9.22 13.59
C THR A 154 -6.91 -9.16 12.07
N ILE A 155 -5.97 -8.48 11.43
CA ILE A 155 -5.99 -8.18 10.00
C ILE A 155 -4.98 -9.05 9.27
N PRO A 156 -5.40 -9.98 8.40
CA PRO A 156 -4.51 -10.85 7.63
C PRO A 156 -4.34 -10.38 6.20
N TYR A 157 -3.12 -10.50 5.68
CA TYR A 157 -2.78 -10.37 4.26
C TYR A 157 -2.09 -11.66 3.81
N GLN A 158 -2.59 -12.26 2.75
CA GLN A 158 -1.98 -13.45 2.18
C GLN A 158 -1.08 -13.07 1.01
N ILE A 159 0.19 -13.40 1.11
CA ILE A 159 1.23 -13.12 0.13
C ILE A 159 1.59 -14.42 -0.57
N ILE A 160 1.34 -14.50 -1.87
CA ILE A 160 1.56 -15.70 -2.67
C ILE A 160 2.95 -15.64 -3.28
N GLU A 161 3.69 -16.74 -3.23
CA GLU A 161 5.06 -16.82 -3.74
C GLU A 161 5.16 -16.44 -5.23
N TYR A 162 4.12 -16.72 -6.03
CA TYR A 162 4.09 -16.42 -7.46
C TYR A 162 4.28 -14.93 -7.81
N ASP A 163 3.95 -14.04 -6.90
CA ASP A 163 4.03 -12.59 -7.11
C ASP A 163 5.46 -12.04 -6.91
N TRP A 164 6.40 -12.90 -6.50
CA TRP A 164 7.73 -12.54 -6.05
C TRP A 164 8.82 -13.35 -6.74
N ASN A 165 10.07 -12.86 -6.74
CA ASN A 165 11.19 -13.76 -6.99
C ASN A 165 11.49 -14.59 -5.72
N GLU A 166 12.05 -15.77 -5.91
CA GLU A 166 12.28 -16.73 -4.82
C GLU A 166 13.07 -16.15 -3.64
N ASN A 167 14.12 -15.39 -3.91
CA ASN A 167 14.95 -14.79 -2.87
C ASN A 167 14.24 -13.69 -2.07
N GLU A 168 13.43 -12.86 -2.70
CA GLU A 168 12.62 -11.82 -2.03
C GLU A 168 11.51 -12.46 -1.21
N TYR A 169 10.86 -13.51 -1.74
CA TYR A 169 9.81 -14.22 -1.04
C TYR A 169 10.34 -14.93 0.22
N GLU A 170 11.48 -15.61 0.12
CA GLU A 170 12.11 -16.29 1.25
C GLU A 170 12.49 -15.30 2.38
N ASN A 171 12.90 -14.09 2.02
CA ASN A 171 13.33 -13.04 2.94
C ASN A 171 12.24 -11.97 3.22
N LEU A 172 10.98 -12.29 3.02
CA LEU A 172 9.87 -11.34 3.14
C LEU A 172 9.79 -10.65 4.51
N GLU A 173 10.19 -11.33 5.58
CA GLU A 173 10.27 -10.78 6.93
C GLU A 173 11.30 -9.66 7.08
N ASN A 174 12.26 -9.55 6.16
CA ASN A 174 13.27 -8.49 6.15
C ASN A 174 12.88 -7.31 5.24
N GLU A 175 11.76 -7.41 4.51
CA GLU A 175 11.30 -6.33 3.65
C GLU A 175 10.60 -5.23 4.45
N THR A 176 10.84 -3.98 4.03
CA THR A 176 10.09 -2.85 4.59
C THR A 176 8.60 -3.05 4.36
N THR A 177 7.83 -3.03 5.43
CA THR A 177 6.39 -3.28 5.42
C THR A 177 5.64 -2.11 5.99
N GLN A 178 4.62 -1.62 5.30
CA GLN A 178 3.76 -0.54 5.80
C GLN A 178 2.29 -0.76 5.45
N ILE A 179 1.41 -0.25 6.31
CA ILE A 179 -0.02 -0.09 6.03
C ILE A 179 -0.31 1.33 5.61
N VAL A 180 -1.00 1.50 4.48
CA VAL A 180 -1.36 2.80 3.91
C VAL A 180 -2.87 3.00 4.03
N PHE A 181 -3.27 4.10 4.68
CA PHE A 181 -4.67 4.51 4.87
C PHE A 181 -5.13 5.48 3.78
N SER A 182 -4.23 6.29 3.25
CA SER A 182 -4.51 7.19 2.12
C SER A 182 -3.25 7.43 1.31
N LEU A 183 -3.42 7.69 0.00
CA LEU A 183 -2.32 7.95 -0.92
C LEU A 183 -2.17 9.44 -1.26
N TYR A 184 -3.28 10.21 -1.26
CA TYR A 184 -3.30 11.59 -1.70
C TYR A 184 -4.47 12.37 -1.04
N PRO A 185 -4.36 13.68 -0.78
CA PRO A 185 -3.18 14.55 -0.92
C PRO A 185 -2.13 14.33 0.17
N VAL A 186 -2.48 13.62 1.25
CA VAL A 186 -1.57 13.20 2.32
C VAL A 186 -1.46 11.70 2.28
N LYS A 187 -0.25 11.18 2.06
CA LYS A 187 0.00 9.75 2.21
C LYS A 187 0.14 9.44 3.69
N LYS A 188 -0.90 8.79 4.26
CA LYS A 188 -0.89 8.35 5.66
C LYS A 188 -0.53 6.88 5.73
N SER A 189 0.49 6.56 6.52
CA SER A 189 0.94 5.17 6.67
C SER A 189 1.48 4.88 8.06
N ILE A 190 1.42 3.60 8.44
CA ILE A 190 2.12 3.03 9.60
C ILE A 190 3.17 2.06 9.08
N ILE A 191 4.42 2.27 9.47
CA ILE A 191 5.51 1.33 9.20
C ILE A 191 5.41 0.22 10.24
N LEU A 192 5.24 -1.01 9.76
CA LEU A 192 5.21 -2.21 10.60
C LEU A 192 6.60 -2.77 10.83
N HIS A 193 7.45 -2.74 9.79
CA HIS A 193 8.83 -3.18 9.81
C HIS A 193 9.69 -2.35 8.85
N THR A 194 10.96 -2.12 9.19
CA THR A 194 11.99 -1.52 8.32
C THR A 194 13.12 -2.50 8.10
N SER A 195 13.49 -2.70 6.84
CA SER A 195 14.67 -3.48 6.44
C SER A 195 15.99 -2.86 6.93
#